data_b332582f4079d3325a9e72af96a81c4a
#
_entry.id   b332582f4079d3325a9e72af96a81c4a
#
_cell.length_a   1.000
_cell.length_b   1.000
_cell.length_c   1.000
_cell.angle_alpha   90.00
_cell.angle_beta   90.00
_cell.angle_gamma   90.00
#
_symmetry.space_group_name_H-M   'P 1'
#
loop_
_entity.id
_entity.type
_entity.pdbx_description
1 polymer ?
#
loop_
_entity_poly.entity_id
_entity_poly.type
_entity_poly.pdbx_seq_one_letter_code
_entity_poly.pdbx_strand_id
1 'polypeptide(L)'
;MAYYDGVVYVDLGSIKPMIAMPFHPSNVYTIEELNANLMDILDDVEKRAAVSLDNKVPFTLKDKVINGKLYVEQGIIAGCAGGGFENICAAADILKGKSIGSDEFTLSVYPASTPIYAELARNGRLADLMTTGTVVKTAFCGPCFGAGDTPANNAFSIRHSTRNFPNREGSKLQNGQIASVALMDARSIAATAANKGYLTAATDVDVEFTNPTYHFDKTIYENRVFDSKGVADPSVEIKFGPNIKDWPEQVALTDNILIKVVSEIHDPVTTTDELIPSGETSSYRSNPLGLAEFTLSRNCLLYTSDAADE
;
A
#
# COMPACT_ATOMS: atom_id res chain seq x y z
N MET A 1 14.07 -11.19 -31.86
CA MET A 1 13.46 -12.22 -30.99
C MET A 1 13.97 -11.96 -29.58
N ALA A 2 13.10 -11.82 -28.58
CA ALA A 2 13.54 -11.65 -27.19
C ALA A 2 14.08 -12.99 -26.68
N TYR A 3 15.16 -12.93 -25.88
CA TYR A 3 15.72 -14.07 -25.17
C TYR A 3 15.26 -14.02 -23.71
N TYR A 4 14.93 -15.18 -23.15
CA TYR A 4 14.51 -15.33 -21.75
C TYR A 4 15.29 -16.47 -21.11
N ASP A 5 15.81 -16.27 -19.91
CA ASP A 5 16.57 -17.27 -19.15
C ASP A 5 15.69 -18.43 -18.66
N GLY A 6 14.39 -18.18 -18.50
CA GLY A 6 13.43 -19.18 -18.05
C GLY A 6 11.99 -18.70 -18.10
N VAL A 7 11.07 -19.61 -17.78
CA VAL A 7 9.63 -19.35 -17.68
C VAL A 7 9.12 -19.90 -16.37
N VAL A 8 8.34 -19.08 -15.66
CA VAL A 8 7.57 -19.50 -14.47
C VAL A 8 6.10 -19.53 -14.85
N TYR A 9 5.47 -20.68 -14.71
CA TYR A 9 4.03 -20.84 -14.92
C TYR A 9 3.30 -20.81 -13.58
N VAL A 10 2.30 -19.94 -13.45
CA VAL A 10 1.45 -19.83 -12.27
C VAL A 10 -0.01 -19.94 -12.71
N ASP A 11 -0.69 -20.97 -12.22
CA ASP A 11 -2.15 -21.11 -12.40
C ASP A 11 -2.87 -20.23 -11.37
N LEU A 12 -3.40 -19.11 -11.82
CA LEU A 12 -4.13 -18.17 -10.96
C LEU A 12 -5.39 -18.77 -10.36
N GLY A 13 -6.00 -19.78 -11.02
CA GLY A 13 -7.18 -20.47 -10.51
C GLY A 13 -6.89 -21.34 -9.27
N SER A 14 -5.65 -21.71 -9.04
CA SER A 14 -5.22 -22.49 -7.88
C SER A 14 -4.84 -21.64 -6.65
N ILE A 15 -4.72 -20.32 -6.80
CA ILE A 15 -4.31 -19.43 -5.73
C ILE A 15 -5.49 -19.13 -4.80
N LYS A 16 -5.31 -19.43 -3.52
CA LYS A 16 -6.28 -19.09 -2.47
C LYS A 16 -6.11 -17.62 -2.04
N PRO A 17 -7.16 -16.98 -1.45
CA PRO A 17 -7.04 -15.67 -0.83
C PRO A 17 -5.93 -15.66 0.24
N MET A 18 -5.06 -14.66 0.16
CA MET A 18 -3.88 -14.56 1.00
C MET A 18 -3.85 -13.26 1.80
N ILE A 19 -3.10 -13.30 2.90
CA ILE A 19 -2.79 -12.15 3.74
C ILE A 19 -1.29 -12.10 3.99
N ALA A 20 -0.66 -10.94 3.78
CA ALA A 20 0.72 -10.69 4.18
C ALA A 20 0.73 -9.92 5.50
N MET A 21 1.12 -10.60 6.57
CA MET A 21 1.11 -10.07 7.94
C MET A 21 2.22 -9.03 8.17
N PRO A 22 2.08 -8.12 9.15
CA PRO A 22 3.11 -7.13 9.48
C PRO A 22 4.44 -7.82 9.85
N PHE A 23 5.61 -7.22 9.64
CA PHE A 23 5.89 -5.94 8.98
C PHE A 23 6.72 -6.16 7.71
N HIS A 24 6.45 -7.23 6.96
CA HIS A 24 7.14 -7.51 5.71
C HIS A 24 6.20 -8.20 4.70
N PRO A 25 6.24 -7.86 3.39
CA PRO A 25 5.36 -8.45 2.39
C PRO A 25 5.54 -9.97 2.19
N SER A 26 6.67 -10.54 2.59
CA SER A 26 6.92 -11.99 2.52
C SER A 26 6.30 -12.79 3.69
N ASN A 27 5.73 -12.12 4.70
CA ASN A 27 5.02 -12.80 5.80
C ASN A 27 3.64 -13.28 5.37
N VAL A 28 3.59 -14.16 4.35
CA VAL A 28 2.37 -14.52 3.63
C VAL A 28 1.81 -15.84 4.13
N TYR A 29 0.49 -15.84 4.37
CA TYR A 29 -0.32 -17.02 4.70
C TYR A 29 -1.58 -17.01 3.84
N THR A 30 -2.16 -18.17 3.57
CA THR A 30 -3.56 -18.19 3.14
C THR A 30 -4.44 -17.76 4.32
N ILE A 31 -5.56 -17.07 4.05
CA ILE A 31 -6.49 -16.67 5.12
C ILE A 31 -7.05 -17.91 5.83
N GLU A 32 -7.26 -19.00 5.10
CA GLU A 32 -7.68 -20.29 5.63
C GLU A 32 -6.64 -20.85 6.64
N GLU A 33 -5.35 -20.86 6.26
CA GLU A 33 -4.26 -21.32 7.12
C GLU A 33 -4.13 -20.47 8.39
N LEU A 34 -4.19 -19.13 8.23
CA LEU A 34 -4.16 -18.22 9.36
C LEU A 34 -5.31 -18.48 10.33
N ASN A 35 -6.55 -18.61 9.83
CA ASN A 35 -7.72 -18.86 10.67
C ASN A 35 -7.66 -20.25 11.37
N ALA A 36 -7.09 -21.24 10.71
CA ALA A 36 -6.94 -22.60 11.29
C ALA A 36 -5.89 -22.69 12.38
N ASN A 37 -4.82 -21.87 12.31
CA ASN A 37 -3.67 -21.89 13.20
C ASN A 37 -3.43 -20.53 13.87
N LEU A 38 -4.49 -19.84 14.20
CA LEU A 38 -4.49 -18.41 14.50
C LEU A 38 -3.46 -18.03 15.59
N MET A 39 -3.52 -18.67 16.75
CA MET A 39 -2.66 -18.28 17.88
C MET A 39 -1.18 -18.54 17.63
N ASP A 40 -0.84 -19.64 16.96
CA ASP A 40 0.55 -20.00 16.67
C ASP A 40 1.16 -19.06 15.62
N ILE A 41 0.39 -18.73 14.58
CA ILE A 41 0.82 -17.78 13.54
C ILE A 41 0.96 -16.38 14.13
N LEU A 42 0.01 -15.91 14.93
CA LEU A 42 0.11 -14.59 15.56
C LEU A 42 1.30 -14.49 16.51
N ASP A 43 1.61 -15.56 17.24
CA ASP A 43 2.79 -15.61 18.10
C ASP A 43 4.10 -15.47 17.31
N ASP A 44 4.20 -16.15 16.16
CA ASP A 44 5.35 -16.03 15.26
C ASP A 44 5.44 -14.64 14.61
N VAL A 45 4.31 -14.07 14.18
CA VAL A 45 4.26 -12.71 13.64
C VAL A 45 4.69 -11.68 14.68
N GLU A 46 4.23 -11.77 15.93
CA GLU A 46 4.63 -10.87 17.01
C GLU A 46 6.13 -10.96 17.32
N LYS A 47 6.72 -12.17 17.31
CA LYS A 47 8.18 -12.36 17.48
C LYS A 47 8.98 -11.71 16.36
N ARG A 48 8.56 -11.90 15.10
CA ARG A 48 9.21 -11.25 13.94
C ARG A 48 9.02 -9.75 13.97
N ALA A 49 7.85 -9.27 14.35
CA ALA A 49 7.56 -7.86 14.51
C ALA A 49 8.47 -7.18 15.55
N ALA A 50 8.71 -7.84 16.69
CA ALA A 50 9.62 -7.33 17.71
C ALA A 50 11.03 -7.06 17.15
N VAL A 51 11.55 -7.97 16.31
CA VAL A 51 12.83 -7.78 15.62
C VAL A 51 12.76 -6.62 14.63
N SER A 52 11.73 -6.55 13.79
CA SER A 52 11.53 -5.48 12.81
C SER A 52 11.38 -4.10 13.46
N LEU A 53 10.97 -4.04 14.71
CA LEU A 53 10.80 -2.82 15.51
C LEU A 53 11.97 -2.54 16.46
N ASP A 54 13.09 -3.27 16.33
CA ASP A 54 14.27 -3.17 17.23
C ASP A 54 13.90 -3.31 18.71
N ASN A 55 12.83 -4.01 19.03
CA ASN A 55 12.25 -4.12 20.38
C ASN A 55 11.95 -2.77 21.07
N LYS A 56 11.78 -1.70 20.29
CA LYS A 56 11.54 -0.34 20.83
C LYS A 56 10.10 -0.11 21.28
N VAL A 57 9.15 -0.84 20.68
CA VAL A 57 7.72 -0.67 20.95
C VAL A 57 7.09 -2.06 21.14
N PRO A 58 6.28 -2.27 22.18
CA PRO A 58 5.51 -3.49 22.30
C PRO A 58 4.47 -3.58 21.19
N PHE A 59 4.38 -4.74 20.55
CA PHE A 59 3.44 -5.01 19.48
C PHE A 59 2.68 -6.31 19.76
N THR A 60 1.36 -6.28 19.64
CA THR A 60 0.51 -7.44 19.84
C THR A 60 -0.63 -7.47 18.82
N LEU A 61 -0.95 -8.69 18.37
CA LEU A 61 -2.13 -9.00 17.56
C LEU A 61 -3.03 -10.04 18.25
N LYS A 62 -2.50 -10.76 19.23
CA LYS A 62 -3.26 -11.78 19.97
C LYS A 62 -4.39 -11.18 20.80
N ASP A 63 -4.28 -9.93 21.21
CA ASP A 63 -5.32 -9.17 21.90
C ASP A 63 -6.54 -8.86 21.01
N LYS A 64 -6.39 -8.99 19.68
CA LYS A 64 -7.46 -8.79 18.69
C LYS A 64 -8.22 -10.08 18.36
N VAL A 65 -7.91 -11.17 19.04
CA VAL A 65 -8.65 -12.43 18.85
C VAL A 65 -9.91 -12.40 19.72
N ILE A 66 -11.06 -12.25 19.08
CA ILE A 66 -12.36 -12.19 19.72
C ILE A 66 -13.16 -13.45 19.33
N ASN A 67 -13.56 -14.24 20.33
CA ASN A 67 -14.31 -15.48 20.11
C ASN A 67 -13.62 -16.44 19.11
N GLY A 68 -12.28 -16.53 19.15
CA GLY A 68 -11.48 -17.39 18.27
C GLY A 68 -11.32 -16.89 16.85
N LYS A 69 -11.66 -15.64 16.55
CA LYS A 69 -11.52 -14.99 15.25
C LYS A 69 -10.67 -13.73 15.37
N LEU A 70 -9.83 -13.48 14.38
CA LEU A 70 -9.05 -12.24 14.32
C LEU A 70 -9.97 -11.08 13.92
N TYR A 71 -9.99 -10.06 14.75
CA TYR A 71 -10.70 -8.80 14.50
C TYR A 71 -9.76 -7.77 13.89
N VAL A 72 -10.26 -7.01 12.94
CA VAL A 72 -9.56 -5.96 12.20
C VAL A 72 -10.31 -4.65 12.43
N GLU A 73 -9.60 -3.56 12.71
CA GLU A 73 -10.23 -2.27 12.97
C GLU A 73 -10.36 -1.41 11.70
N GLN A 74 -9.54 -1.68 10.67
CA GLN A 74 -9.59 -0.85 9.46
C GLN A 74 -9.36 -1.69 8.20
N GLY A 75 -10.19 -1.47 7.18
CA GLY A 75 -10.00 -1.94 5.81
C GLY A 75 -9.75 -0.77 4.85
N ILE A 76 -8.80 -0.93 3.93
CA ILE A 76 -8.52 0.07 2.90
C ILE A 76 -8.33 -0.61 1.54
N ILE A 77 -9.06 -0.13 0.54
CA ILE A 77 -8.87 -0.50 -0.87
C ILE A 77 -8.36 0.73 -1.59
N ALA A 78 -7.06 0.75 -1.96
CA ALA A 78 -6.43 1.99 -2.42
C ALA A 78 -5.29 1.77 -3.42
N GLY A 79 -4.89 2.89 -4.02
CA GLY A 79 -3.73 3.00 -4.87
C GLY A 79 -3.83 2.27 -6.20
N CYS A 80 -2.70 2.14 -6.88
CA CYS A 80 -2.61 1.47 -8.18
C CYS A 80 -2.89 -0.05 -8.10
N ALA A 81 -2.66 -0.66 -6.93
CA ALA A 81 -2.93 -2.08 -6.72
C ALA A 81 -4.41 -2.35 -6.42
N GLY A 82 -4.98 -1.67 -5.41
CA GLY A 82 -6.35 -1.94 -4.94
C GLY A 82 -7.43 -1.13 -5.62
N GLY A 83 -7.14 0.13 -6.00
CA GLY A 83 -8.11 1.10 -6.52
C GLY A 83 -8.53 0.88 -7.97
N GLY A 84 -8.18 -0.24 -8.61
CA GLY A 84 -8.62 -0.58 -9.95
C GLY A 84 -10.13 -0.77 -10.04
N PHE A 85 -10.69 -0.48 -11.24
CA PHE A 85 -12.13 -0.52 -11.47
C PHE A 85 -12.77 -1.87 -11.10
N GLU A 86 -12.18 -2.96 -11.56
CA GLU A 86 -12.69 -4.33 -11.30
C GLU A 86 -12.63 -4.70 -9.83
N ASN A 87 -11.57 -4.30 -9.11
CA ASN A 87 -11.43 -4.55 -7.67
C ASN A 87 -12.53 -3.86 -6.87
N ILE A 88 -12.81 -2.59 -7.20
CA ILE A 88 -13.85 -1.82 -6.50
C ILE A 88 -15.25 -2.33 -6.86
N CYS A 89 -15.49 -2.71 -8.12
CA CYS A 89 -16.76 -3.31 -8.52
C CYS A 89 -17.01 -4.64 -7.80
N ALA A 90 -16.00 -5.50 -7.69
CA ALA A 90 -16.13 -6.76 -6.97
C ALA A 90 -16.36 -6.54 -5.46
N ALA A 91 -15.69 -5.56 -4.86
CA ALA A 91 -15.94 -5.17 -3.47
C ALA A 91 -17.36 -4.65 -3.27
N ALA A 92 -17.88 -3.86 -4.20
CA ALA A 92 -19.26 -3.38 -4.19
C ALA A 92 -20.27 -4.52 -4.31
N ASP A 93 -20.02 -5.51 -5.18
CA ASP A 93 -20.88 -6.69 -5.30
C ASP A 93 -20.98 -7.48 -3.98
N ILE A 94 -19.85 -7.67 -3.28
CA ILE A 94 -19.81 -8.36 -1.99
C ILE A 94 -20.58 -7.57 -0.92
N LEU A 95 -20.48 -6.25 -0.93
CA LEU A 95 -21.03 -5.37 0.10
C LEU A 95 -22.48 -4.94 -0.16
N LYS A 96 -22.97 -5.07 -1.39
CA LYS A 96 -24.31 -4.62 -1.79
C LYS A 96 -25.41 -5.15 -0.86
N GLY A 97 -26.18 -4.22 -0.29
CA GLY A 97 -27.25 -4.54 0.63
C GLY A 97 -26.82 -4.98 2.03
N LYS A 98 -25.53 -4.90 2.34
CA LYS A 98 -24.98 -5.23 3.65
C LYS A 98 -24.56 -3.95 4.39
N SER A 99 -24.19 -4.08 5.67
CA SER A 99 -23.61 -3.02 6.48
C SER A 99 -22.27 -3.48 7.01
N ILE A 100 -21.29 -2.58 7.02
CA ILE A 100 -19.97 -2.84 7.64
C ILE A 100 -20.02 -2.76 9.18
N GLY A 101 -21.18 -2.46 9.75
CA GLY A 101 -21.38 -2.27 11.19
C GLY A 101 -21.24 -0.82 11.60
N SER A 102 -21.42 -0.57 12.89
CA SER A 102 -21.30 0.75 13.55
C SER A 102 -20.29 0.71 14.71
N ASP A 103 -19.51 -0.37 14.80
CA ASP A 103 -18.48 -0.56 15.82
C ASP A 103 -17.14 0.08 15.37
N GLU A 104 -16.02 -0.43 15.82
CA GLU A 104 -14.69 0.14 15.56
C GLU A 104 -14.22 -0.05 14.11
N PHE A 105 -14.74 -1.06 13.39
CA PHE A 105 -14.31 -1.32 12.01
C PHE A 105 -14.71 -0.19 11.06
N THR A 106 -13.77 0.25 10.27
CA THR A 106 -13.97 1.24 9.20
C THR A 106 -13.48 0.73 7.85
N LEU A 107 -14.12 1.15 6.75
CA LEU A 107 -13.67 0.84 5.39
C LEU A 107 -13.55 2.13 4.57
N SER A 108 -12.37 2.35 3.99
CA SER A 108 -12.12 3.43 3.03
C SER A 108 -11.75 2.89 1.66
N VAL A 109 -12.30 3.49 0.59
CA VAL A 109 -12.04 3.13 -0.80
C VAL A 109 -11.52 4.33 -1.57
N TYR A 110 -10.39 4.17 -2.23
CA TYR A 110 -9.72 5.18 -3.07
C TYR A 110 -9.57 4.65 -4.49
N PRO A 111 -10.38 5.09 -5.46
CA PRO A 111 -10.16 4.74 -6.87
C PRO A 111 -8.77 5.16 -7.35
N ALA A 112 -8.16 4.37 -8.23
CA ALA A 112 -6.80 4.61 -8.70
C ALA A 112 -6.67 5.88 -9.57
N SER A 113 -7.78 6.36 -10.15
CA SER A 113 -7.80 7.55 -10.99
C SER A 113 -9.17 8.24 -11.02
N THR A 114 -9.19 9.50 -11.43
CA THR A 114 -10.46 10.22 -11.62
C THR A 114 -11.38 9.60 -12.69
N PRO A 115 -10.89 9.09 -13.84
CA PRO A 115 -11.74 8.34 -14.78
C PRO A 115 -12.41 7.12 -14.17
N ILE A 116 -11.68 6.35 -13.35
CA ILE A 116 -12.26 5.20 -12.62
C ILE A 116 -13.35 5.68 -11.66
N TYR A 117 -13.06 6.74 -10.88
CA TYR A 117 -14.04 7.33 -9.98
C TYR A 117 -15.34 7.75 -10.70
N ALA A 118 -15.19 8.42 -11.86
CA ALA A 118 -16.32 8.84 -12.66
C ALA A 118 -17.14 7.65 -13.20
N GLU A 119 -16.48 6.59 -13.65
CA GLU A 119 -17.16 5.40 -14.15
C GLU A 119 -17.91 4.65 -13.03
N LEU A 120 -17.30 4.56 -11.84
CA LEU A 120 -17.96 4.01 -10.65
C LEU A 120 -19.19 4.84 -10.25
N ALA A 121 -19.16 6.17 -10.46
CA ALA A 121 -20.31 7.02 -10.24
C ALA A 121 -21.43 6.74 -11.25
N ARG A 122 -21.09 6.63 -12.54
CA ARG A 122 -22.03 6.39 -13.63
C ARG A 122 -22.77 5.05 -13.50
N ASN A 123 -22.05 4.01 -13.07
CA ASN A 123 -22.62 2.67 -12.93
C ASN A 123 -23.25 2.40 -11.54
N GLY A 124 -23.30 3.38 -10.65
CA GLY A 124 -23.95 3.32 -9.35
C GLY A 124 -23.13 2.63 -8.25
N ARG A 125 -21.89 2.18 -8.52
CA ARG A 125 -21.04 1.48 -7.53
C ARG A 125 -20.68 2.33 -6.33
N LEU A 126 -20.54 3.65 -6.51
CA LEU A 126 -20.32 4.55 -5.38
C LEU A 126 -21.51 4.53 -4.42
N ALA A 127 -22.73 4.56 -4.94
CA ALA A 127 -23.93 4.50 -4.10
C ALA A 127 -24.05 3.15 -3.37
N ASP A 128 -23.77 2.03 -4.07
CA ASP A 128 -23.75 0.71 -3.46
C ASP A 128 -22.78 0.66 -2.26
N LEU A 129 -21.56 1.21 -2.40
CA LEU A 129 -20.56 1.25 -1.34
C LEU A 129 -20.95 2.20 -0.21
N MET A 130 -21.34 3.43 -0.52
CA MET A 130 -21.64 4.47 0.50
C MET A 130 -22.81 4.06 1.41
N THR A 131 -23.81 3.37 0.86
CA THR A 131 -24.95 2.90 1.65
C THR A 131 -24.60 1.81 2.66
N THR A 132 -23.43 1.17 2.54
CA THR A 132 -22.96 0.17 3.52
C THR A 132 -22.25 0.77 4.73
N GLY A 133 -21.95 2.07 4.71
CA GLY A 133 -21.10 2.76 5.68
C GLY A 133 -19.65 2.95 5.20
N THR A 134 -19.31 2.50 3.98
CA THR A 134 -17.99 2.68 3.39
C THR A 134 -17.74 4.14 3.03
N VAL A 135 -16.55 4.66 3.36
CA VAL A 135 -16.12 6.00 2.97
C VAL A 135 -15.41 5.95 1.63
N VAL A 136 -16.02 6.52 0.59
CA VAL A 136 -15.39 6.62 -0.73
C VAL A 136 -14.70 7.98 -0.86
N LYS A 137 -13.42 7.95 -1.20
CA LYS A 137 -12.56 9.13 -1.33
C LYS A 137 -12.09 9.30 -2.77
N THR A 138 -11.54 10.46 -3.07
CA THR A 138 -10.95 10.75 -4.39
C THR A 138 -9.66 9.96 -4.62
N ALA A 139 -9.22 9.85 -5.89
CA ALA A 139 -7.97 9.20 -6.24
C ALA A 139 -6.78 9.86 -5.52
N PHE A 140 -6.14 9.09 -4.64
CA PHE A 140 -5.01 9.53 -3.85
C PHE A 140 -4.16 8.33 -3.41
N CYS A 141 -2.83 8.44 -3.55
CA CYS A 141 -1.89 7.39 -3.16
C CYS A 141 -1.59 7.37 -1.66
N GLY A 142 -2.17 8.28 -0.88
CA GLY A 142 -1.87 8.53 0.52
C GLY A 142 -1.81 7.30 1.42
N PRO A 143 -2.81 6.43 1.44
CA PRO A 143 -2.82 5.26 2.31
C PRO A 143 -1.67 4.27 2.07
N CYS A 144 -1.06 4.29 0.86
CA CYS A 144 0.05 3.40 0.55
C CYS A 144 1.39 3.85 1.16
N PHE A 145 1.50 5.11 1.58
CA PHE A 145 2.72 5.67 2.19
C PHE A 145 2.48 6.39 3.52
N GLY A 146 1.32 6.16 4.13
CA GLY A 146 1.03 6.69 5.45
C GLY A 146 0.50 8.13 5.48
N ALA A 147 -0.10 8.62 4.40
CA ALA A 147 -0.80 9.90 4.38
C ALA A 147 -2.32 9.69 4.31
N GLY A 148 -3.01 10.05 5.37
CA GLY A 148 -4.45 9.84 5.52
C GLY A 148 -4.84 8.42 5.96
N ASP A 149 -6.00 8.30 6.56
CA ASP A 149 -6.54 7.07 7.14
C ASP A 149 -5.55 6.35 8.07
N THR A 150 -4.86 7.12 8.91
CA THR A 150 -4.00 6.56 9.95
C THR A 150 -4.86 5.84 10.98
N PRO A 151 -4.59 4.56 11.27
CA PRO A 151 -5.34 3.81 12.27
C PRO A 151 -5.12 4.36 13.69
N ALA A 152 -5.97 3.97 14.62
CA ALA A 152 -5.76 4.25 16.02
C ALA A 152 -4.51 3.55 16.57
N ASN A 153 -4.05 3.94 17.76
CA ASN A 153 -2.93 3.26 18.41
C ASN A 153 -3.24 1.77 18.60
N ASN A 154 -2.28 0.92 18.28
CA ASN A 154 -2.37 -0.55 18.28
C ASN A 154 -3.45 -1.12 17.36
N ALA A 155 -4.04 -0.34 16.45
CA ALA A 155 -5.02 -0.86 15.51
C ALA A 155 -4.35 -1.70 14.39
N PHE A 156 -5.08 -2.70 13.94
CA PHE A 156 -4.70 -3.58 12.84
C PHE A 156 -5.50 -3.21 11.59
N SER A 157 -4.80 -2.81 10.54
CA SER A 157 -5.36 -2.40 9.25
C SER A 157 -5.07 -3.43 8.17
N ILE A 158 -6.08 -3.84 7.40
CA ILE A 158 -5.90 -4.66 6.18
C ILE A 158 -6.02 -3.76 4.95
N ARG A 159 -5.06 -3.86 4.03
CA ARG A 159 -5.00 -2.96 2.88
C ARG A 159 -4.74 -3.70 1.58
N HIS A 160 -5.49 -3.36 0.55
CA HIS A 160 -5.06 -3.64 -0.80
C HIS A 160 -4.17 -2.49 -1.27
N SER A 161 -2.91 -2.60 -0.91
CA SER A 161 -1.85 -1.66 -1.24
C SER A 161 -0.57 -2.45 -1.54
N THR A 162 0.61 -1.82 -1.52
CA THR A 162 1.83 -2.47 -1.97
C THR A 162 2.84 -2.78 -0.87
N ARG A 163 2.65 -2.26 0.34
CA ARG A 163 3.67 -2.34 1.42
C ARG A 163 3.03 -2.36 2.79
N ASN A 164 3.65 -3.13 3.70
CA ASN A 164 3.23 -3.29 5.09
C ASN A 164 4.40 -3.18 6.07
N PHE A 165 5.47 -2.49 5.68
CA PHE A 165 6.60 -2.19 6.57
C PHE A 165 6.20 -1.30 7.74
N PRO A 166 7.00 -1.21 8.81
CA PRO A 166 6.75 -0.28 9.91
C PRO A 166 6.53 1.16 9.40
N ASN A 167 5.63 1.89 10.04
CA ASN A 167 5.25 3.29 9.71
C ASN A 167 4.53 3.49 8.37
N ARG A 168 4.13 2.44 7.69
CA ARG A 168 3.37 2.55 6.43
C ARG A 168 1.92 2.93 6.62
N GLU A 169 1.40 2.77 7.79
CA GLU A 169 0.06 3.20 8.20
C GLU A 169 -0.03 4.70 8.50
N GLY A 170 1.11 5.41 8.54
CA GLY A 170 1.19 6.85 8.77
C GLY A 170 1.48 7.28 10.20
N SER A 171 1.68 6.33 11.11
CA SER A 171 2.19 6.63 12.44
C SER A 171 3.71 6.53 12.45
N LYS A 172 4.39 7.53 13.03
CA LYS A 172 5.79 7.36 13.44
C LYS A 172 5.79 6.75 14.83
N LEU A 173 6.78 5.90 15.11
CA LEU A 173 6.99 5.32 16.43
C LEU A 173 7.36 6.42 17.45
N GLN A 174 6.36 7.11 17.97
CA GLN A 174 6.51 8.15 18.98
C GLN A 174 5.68 7.79 20.20
N ASN A 175 6.21 8.05 21.38
CA ASN A 175 5.52 7.83 22.66
C ASN A 175 5.04 6.38 22.86
N GLY A 176 5.71 5.39 22.29
CA GLY A 176 5.32 3.98 22.39
C GLY A 176 4.06 3.61 21.60
N GLN A 177 3.60 4.47 20.70
CA GLN A 177 2.44 4.22 19.85
C GLN A 177 2.84 3.48 18.57
N ILE A 178 1.98 2.59 18.12
CA ILE A 178 2.14 1.81 16.88
C ILE A 178 0.77 1.47 16.30
N ALA A 179 0.72 1.31 15.00
CA ALA A 179 -0.34 0.59 14.29
C ALA A 179 0.29 -0.33 13.25
N SER A 180 -0.45 -1.26 12.71
CA SER A 180 0.09 -2.24 11.77
C SER A 180 -0.77 -2.43 10.54
N VAL A 181 -0.12 -2.81 9.45
CA VAL A 181 -0.76 -3.08 8.17
C VAL A 181 -0.48 -4.52 7.73
N ALA A 182 -1.53 -5.24 7.33
CA ALA A 182 -1.41 -6.44 6.51
C ALA A 182 -1.91 -6.16 5.09
N LEU A 183 -1.35 -6.86 4.11
CA LEU A 183 -1.79 -6.75 2.72
C LEU A 183 -2.79 -7.86 2.40
N MET A 184 -3.89 -7.50 1.76
CA MET A 184 -4.93 -8.41 1.30
C MET A 184 -5.52 -7.94 -0.04
N ASP A 185 -6.20 -8.84 -0.74
CA ASP A 185 -6.98 -8.47 -1.92
C ASP A 185 -8.29 -7.73 -1.56
N ALA A 186 -8.81 -6.94 -2.51
CA ALA A 186 -9.99 -6.10 -2.29
C ALA A 186 -11.27 -6.91 -1.99
N ARG A 187 -11.39 -8.11 -2.53
CA ARG A 187 -12.56 -8.98 -2.31
C ARG A 187 -12.56 -9.51 -0.89
N SER A 188 -11.40 -9.97 -0.38
CA SER A 188 -11.27 -10.43 1.01
C SER A 188 -11.40 -9.29 2.02
N ILE A 189 -10.96 -8.06 1.68
CA ILE A 189 -11.23 -6.87 2.51
C ILE A 189 -12.74 -6.60 2.56
N ALA A 190 -13.44 -6.66 1.42
CA ALA A 190 -14.88 -6.49 1.38
C ALA A 190 -15.65 -7.60 2.13
N ALA A 191 -15.19 -8.84 2.06
CA ALA A 191 -15.73 -9.96 2.82
C ALA A 191 -15.56 -9.75 4.34
N THR A 192 -14.39 -9.30 4.76
CA THR A 192 -14.10 -8.92 6.16
C THR A 192 -14.99 -7.75 6.61
N ALA A 193 -15.18 -6.75 5.76
CA ALA A 193 -16.09 -5.64 6.03
C ALA A 193 -17.56 -6.08 6.15
N ALA A 194 -18.02 -6.95 5.25
CA ALA A 194 -19.36 -7.53 5.33
C ALA A 194 -19.58 -8.35 6.61
N ASN A 195 -18.51 -8.92 7.16
CA ASN A 195 -18.47 -9.63 8.44
C ASN A 195 -18.05 -8.70 9.61
N LYS A 196 -18.22 -7.39 9.45
CA LYS A 196 -18.06 -6.36 10.51
C LYS A 196 -16.67 -6.37 11.16
N GLY A 197 -15.60 -6.56 10.37
CA GLY A 197 -14.23 -6.55 10.83
C GLY A 197 -13.65 -7.92 11.19
N TYR A 198 -14.41 -9.00 11.23
CA TYR A 198 -13.87 -10.34 11.45
C TYR A 198 -13.22 -10.87 10.17
N LEU A 199 -11.94 -11.22 10.23
CA LEU A 199 -11.15 -11.65 9.09
C LEU A 199 -11.83 -12.79 8.32
N THR A 200 -12.13 -12.55 7.05
CA THR A 200 -12.91 -13.44 6.19
C THR A 200 -12.30 -13.49 4.79
N ALA A 201 -12.11 -14.68 4.25
CA ALA A 201 -11.65 -14.86 2.88
C ALA A 201 -12.78 -14.55 1.87
N ALA A 202 -12.42 -14.07 0.68
CA ALA A 202 -13.40 -13.84 -0.40
C ALA A 202 -14.12 -15.11 -0.83
N THR A 203 -13.50 -16.28 -0.67
CA THR A 203 -14.07 -17.61 -0.95
C THR A 203 -15.14 -18.05 0.05
N ASP A 204 -15.24 -17.38 1.21
CA ASP A 204 -16.19 -17.72 2.26
C ASP A 204 -17.53 -16.95 2.10
N VAL A 205 -17.66 -16.14 1.05
CA VAL A 205 -18.87 -15.40 0.72
C VAL A 205 -19.47 -15.89 -0.60
N ASP A 206 -20.77 -16.13 -0.59
CA ASP A 206 -21.52 -16.49 -1.80
C ASP A 206 -22.02 -15.22 -2.49
N VAL A 207 -21.37 -14.84 -3.59
CA VAL A 207 -21.65 -13.60 -4.34
C VAL A 207 -21.47 -13.84 -5.83
N GLU A 208 -22.47 -13.47 -6.62
CA GLU A 208 -22.35 -13.38 -8.05
C GLU A 208 -21.72 -12.05 -8.47
N PHE A 209 -20.55 -12.10 -9.13
CA PHE A 209 -19.85 -10.93 -9.60
C PHE A 209 -20.42 -10.44 -10.93
N THR A 210 -20.82 -9.18 -10.97
CA THR A 210 -21.40 -8.56 -12.18
C THR A 210 -20.37 -8.24 -13.25
N ASN A 211 -19.10 -8.07 -12.90
CA ASN A 211 -17.97 -7.79 -13.79
C ASN A 211 -18.29 -6.74 -14.89
N PRO A 212 -18.68 -5.52 -14.52
CA PRO A 212 -19.04 -4.49 -15.50
C PRO A 212 -17.81 -4.08 -16.33
N THR A 213 -18.07 -3.74 -17.60
CA THR A 213 -17.02 -3.25 -18.50
C THR A 213 -16.60 -1.83 -18.12
N TYR A 214 -15.29 -1.59 -18.04
CA TYR A 214 -14.74 -0.24 -17.84
C TYR A 214 -14.74 0.56 -19.14
N HIS A 215 -15.26 1.78 -19.08
CA HIS A 215 -15.21 2.75 -20.19
C HIS A 215 -14.35 3.94 -19.80
N PHE A 216 -13.21 4.07 -20.47
CA PHE A 216 -12.31 5.21 -20.25
C PHE A 216 -12.86 6.48 -20.91
N ASP A 217 -13.07 7.52 -20.11
CA ASP A 217 -13.49 8.84 -20.57
C ASP A 217 -12.29 9.80 -20.55
N LYS A 218 -11.71 10.06 -21.71
CA LYS A 218 -10.55 10.93 -21.86
C LYS A 218 -10.86 12.42 -21.60
N THR A 219 -12.14 12.84 -21.70
CA THR A 219 -12.58 14.23 -21.51
C THR A 219 -12.13 14.79 -20.16
N ILE A 220 -12.03 13.93 -19.13
CA ILE A 220 -11.57 14.31 -17.79
C ILE A 220 -10.13 14.85 -17.84
N TYR A 221 -9.26 14.22 -18.62
CA TYR A 221 -7.88 14.68 -18.78
C TYR A 221 -7.78 15.84 -19.76
N GLU A 222 -8.54 15.82 -20.86
CA GLU A 222 -8.58 16.92 -21.83
C GLU A 222 -8.97 18.27 -21.17
N ASN A 223 -9.80 18.21 -20.12
CA ASN A 223 -10.23 19.40 -19.37
C ASN A 223 -9.29 19.80 -18.22
N ARG A 224 -8.30 18.97 -17.84
CA ARG A 224 -7.44 19.21 -16.68
C ARG A 224 -5.96 19.32 -17.00
N VAL A 225 -5.51 18.66 -18.04
CA VAL A 225 -4.09 18.55 -18.37
C VAL A 225 -3.82 19.38 -19.61
N PHE A 226 -2.87 20.29 -19.51
CA PHE A 226 -2.37 21.02 -20.67
C PHE A 226 -1.67 20.02 -21.61
N ASP A 227 -2.12 20.02 -22.86
CA ASP A 227 -1.54 19.21 -23.93
C ASP A 227 -0.97 20.15 -25.03
N SER A 228 0.34 20.24 -25.09
CA SER A 228 1.05 21.02 -26.12
C SER A 228 0.98 20.38 -27.51
N LYS A 229 0.44 19.16 -27.61
CA LYS A 229 0.38 18.39 -28.88
C LYS A 229 1.76 18.22 -29.55
N GLY A 230 2.81 18.11 -28.75
CA GLY A 230 4.19 17.98 -29.24
C GLY A 230 4.81 19.27 -29.74
N VAL A 231 4.17 20.41 -29.58
CA VAL A 231 4.72 21.72 -29.94
C VAL A 231 5.37 22.35 -28.71
N ALA A 232 6.69 22.57 -28.78
CA ALA A 232 7.40 23.29 -27.71
C ALA A 232 7.01 24.79 -27.72
N ASP A 233 6.72 25.31 -26.55
CA ASP A 233 6.52 26.75 -26.34
C ASP A 233 7.60 27.29 -25.41
N PRO A 234 8.65 27.94 -25.94
CA PRO A 234 9.75 28.45 -25.12
C PRO A 234 9.37 29.66 -24.26
N SER A 235 8.16 30.21 -24.41
CA SER A 235 7.66 31.30 -23.57
C SER A 235 7.08 30.80 -22.22
N VAL A 236 6.84 29.48 -22.09
CA VAL A 236 6.30 28.91 -20.87
C VAL A 236 7.39 28.82 -19.81
N GLU A 237 7.21 29.56 -18.72
CA GLU A 237 8.08 29.53 -17.56
C GLU A 237 7.72 28.38 -16.61
N ILE A 238 8.74 27.61 -16.18
CA ILE A 238 8.55 26.58 -15.17
C ILE A 238 8.60 27.26 -13.79
N LYS A 239 7.52 27.08 -13.02
CA LYS A 239 7.42 27.56 -11.63
C LYS A 239 7.48 26.40 -10.67
N PHE A 240 8.50 26.37 -9.82
CA PHE A 240 8.66 25.34 -8.81
C PHE A 240 7.75 25.60 -7.61
N GLY A 241 7.22 24.52 -7.04
CA GLY A 241 6.56 24.55 -5.73
C GLY A 241 7.55 24.69 -4.56
N PRO A 242 7.05 24.88 -3.31
CA PRO A 242 7.88 25.22 -2.16
C PRO A 242 9.02 24.25 -1.84
N ASN A 243 8.84 22.97 -2.06
CA ASN A 243 9.81 21.92 -1.73
C ASN A 243 10.50 21.31 -2.95
N ILE A 244 10.28 21.88 -4.13
CA ILE A 244 10.92 21.41 -5.36
C ILE A 244 12.28 22.09 -5.47
N LYS A 245 13.31 21.27 -5.63
CA LYS A 245 14.68 21.70 -5.89
C LYS A 245 15.10 21.26 -7.27
N ASP A 246 15.89 22.12 -7.93
CA ASP A 246 16.53 21.75 -9.18
C ASP A 246 17.61 20.68 -8.94
N TRP A 247 17.99 19.97 -9.99
CA TRP A 247 19.10 19.04 -9.95
C TRP A 247 20.41 19.80 -9.73
N PRO A 248 21.35 19.22 -8.95
CA PRO A 248 22.70 19.78 -8.87
C PRO A 248 23.39 19.69 -10.24
N GLU A 249 24.41 20.48 -10.42
CA GLU A 249 25.27 20.40 -11.60
C GLU A 249 25.81 18.97 -11.73
N GLN A 250 25.61 18.37 -12.90
CA GLN A 250 26.01 16.99 -13.18
C GLN A 250 27.36 16.96 -13.86
N VAL A 251 28.24 16.08 -13.39
CA VAL A 251 29.52 15.82 -14.02
C VAL A 251 29.29 15.04 -15.33
N ALA A 252 29.95 15.43 -16.42
CA ALA A 252 29.86 14.72 -17.67
C ALA A 252 30.40 13.27 -17.51
N LEU A 253 29.68 12.31 -18.08
CA LEU A 253 30.13 10.92 -18.11
C LEU A 253 31.40 10.79 -18.96
N THR A 254 32.35 10.02 -18.50
CA THR A 254 33.57 9.63 -19.22
C THR A 254 33.44 8.22 -19.76
N ASP A 255 34.38 7.81 -20.66
CA ASP A 255 34.40 6.44 -21.22
C ASP A 255 34.59 5.35 -20.15
N ASN A 256 35.17 5.71 -19.01
CA ASN A 256 35.42 4.80 -17.89
C ASN A 256 34.91 5.45 -16.60
N ILE A 257 34.28 4.66 -15.74
CA ILE A 257 33.79 5.05 -14.44
C ILE A 257 34.52 4.25 -13.37
N LEU A 258 35.15 4.93 -12.42
CA LEU A 258 35.71 4.29 -11.23
C LEU A 258 34.61 4.17 -10.18
N ILE A 259 34.33 2.95 -9.75
CA ILE A 259 33.30 2.66 -8.76
C ILE A 259 33.95 2.07 -7.50
N LYS A 260 33.63 2.66 -6.33
CA LYS A 260 33.95 2.10 -5.03
C LYS A 260 32.71 1.34 -4.49
N VAL A 261 32.85 0.07 -4.17
CA VAL A 261 31.83 -0.69 -3.48
C VAL A 261 31.81 -0.23 -2.02
N VAL A 262 30.69 0.34 -1.59
CA VAL A 262 30.52 0.88 -0.22
C VAL A 262 29.55 0.07 0.63
N SER A 263 28.75 -0.79 0.01
CA SER A 263 27.82 -1.69 0.70
C SER A 263 27.61 -2.96 -0.13
N GLU A 264 27.49 -4.09 0.55
CA GLU A 264 27.11 -5.37 -0.02
C GLU A 264 25.95 -5.95 0.80
N ILE A 265 24.80 -6.19 0.16
CA ILE A 265 23.59 -6.66 0.81
C ILE A 265 23.45 -8.15 0.53
N HIS A 266 23.46 -8.98 1.58
CA HIS A 266 23.33 -10.44 1.49
C HIS A 266 21.92 -10.95 1.84
N ASP A 267 20.99 -10.07 2.16
CA ASP A 267 19.62 -10.45 2.48
C ASP A 267 18.93 -11.10 1.28
N PRO A 268 18.18 -12.19 1.48
CA PRO A 268 17.51 -12.90 0.40
C PRO A 268 16.44 -12.06 -0.30
N VAL A 269 15.93 -11.03 0.35
CA VAL A 269 14.95 -10.09 -0.18
C VAL A 269 15.35 -8.67 0.20
N THR A 270 15.57 -7.82 -0.81
CA THR A 270 15.79 -6.38 -0.63
C THR A 270 14.67 -5.62 -1.32
N THR A 271 14.05 -4.70 -0.62
CA THR A 271 12.92 -3.90 -1.11
C THR A 271 13.35 -2.46 -1.37
N THR A 272 12.55 -1.74 -2.15
CA THR A 272 12.78 -0.31 -2.39
C THR A 272 12.69 0.53 -1.11
N ASP A 273 11.98 0.05 -0.10
CA ASP A 273 11.86 0.76 1.19
C ASP A 273 13.12 0.64 2.06
N GLU A 274 13.88 -0.43 1.86
CA GLU A 274 15.20 -0.59 2.48
C GLU A 274 16.26 0.26 1.80
N LEU A 275 16.14 0.47 0.48
CA LEU A 275 17.01 1.36 -0.27
C LEU A 275 16.73 2.83 0.07
N ILE A 276 15.46 3.22 0.09
CA ILE A 276 15.00 4.58 0.45
C ILE A 276 13.70 4.46 1.25
N PRO A 277 13.71 4.73 2.56
CA PRO A 277 12.53 4.57 3.42
C PRO A 277 11.47 5.62 3.09
N SER A 278 10.44 5.24 2.36
CA SER A 278 9.47 6.17 1.78
C SER A 278 8.54 6.83 2.81
N GLY A 279 8.33 6.23 3.97
CA GLY A 279 7.60 6.87 5.07
C GLY A 279 8.32 8.11 5.61
N GLU A 280 9.63 8.03 5.77
CA GLU A 280 10.47 9.10 6.29
C GLU A 280 10.77 10.17 5.23
N THR A 281 10.83 9.77 3.97
CA THR A 281 11.26 10.63 2.85
C THR A 281 10.13 11.27 2.07
N SER A 282 8.89 11.14 2.52
CA SER A 282 7.72 11.65 1.80
C SER A 282 7.80 13.16 1.48
N SER A 283 8.41 13.95 2.37
CA SER A 283 8.61 15.40 2.20
C SER A 283 9.73 15.77 1.23
N TYR A 284 10.61 14.83 0.89
CA TYR A 284 11.80 15.07 0.05
C TYR A 284 11.64 14.58 -1.39
N ARG A 285 10.48 14.08 -1.79
CA ARG A 285 10.27 13.44 -3.11
C ARG A 285 10.58 14.33 -4.31
N SER A 286 10.50 15.64 -4.14
CA SER A 286 10.85 16.62 -5.18
C SER A 286 12.16 17.37 -4.85
N ASN A 287 12.95 16.83 -3.95
CA ASN A 287 14.26 17.34 -3.59
C ASN A 287 15.28 16.19 -3.67
N PRO A 288 15.97 16.01 -4.80
CA PRO A 288 16.85 14.87 -5.01
C PRO A 288 18.04 14.82 -4.05
N LEU A 289 18.57 15.97 -3.63
CA LEU A 289 19.66 16.06 -2.65
C LEU A 289 19.18 15.60 -1.26
N GLY A 290 18.08 16.16 -0.77
CA GLY A 290 17.50 15.74 0.51
C GLY A 290 17.05 14.30 0.51
N LEU A 291 16.61 13.74 -0.65
CA LEU A 291 16.24 12.34 -0.77
C LEU A 291 17.47 11.43 -0.73
N ALA A 292 18.58 11.85 -1.35
CA ALA A 292 19.82 11.06 -1.44
C ALA A 292 20.43 10.76 -0.05
N GLU A 293 20.27 11.65 0.92
CA GLU A 293 20.74 11.47 2.31
C GLU A 293 20.14 10.20 2.98
N PHE A 294 19.00 9.72 2.49
CA PHE A 294 18.33 8.54 3.03
C PHE A 294 18.67 7.25 2.28
N THR A 295 19.53 7.30 1.26
CA THR A 295 19.89 6.12 0.49
C THR A 295 20.61 5.12 1.39
N LEU A 296 20.08 3.87 1.49
CA LEU A 296 20.59 2.80 2.34
C LEU A 296 20.73 3.16 3.84
N SER A 297 20.06 4.22 4.30
CA SER A 297 20.20 4.72 5.68
C SER A 297 19.85 3.69 6.76
N ARG A 298 19.10 2.64 6.42
CA ARG A 298 18.77 1.53 7.33
C ARG A 298 19.77 0.39 7.32
N ASN A 299 20.48 0.20 6.22
CA ASN A 299 21.32 -0.98 5.99
C ASN A 299 22.82 -0.67 5.88
N CYS A 300 23.21 0.59 5.74
CA CYS A 300 24.60 0.99 5.61
C CYS A 300 24.94 2.16 6.54
N LEU A 301 25.51 1.83 7.70
CA LEU A 301 25.95 2.82 8.68
C LEU A 301 27.14 3.67 8.18
N LEU A 302 27.98 3.14 7.29
CA LEU A 302 29.12 3.86 6.70
C LEU A 302 28.67 5.00 5.77
N TYR A 303 27.58 4.79 5.02
CA TYR A 303 27.07 5.81 4.11
C TYR A 303 26.45 7.00 4.85
N THR A 304 25.88 6.77 6.03
CA THR A 304 25.26 7.84 6.85
C THR A 304 26.27 8.64 7.66
N SER A 305 27.47 8.12 7.93
CA SER A 305 28.51 8.80 8.70
C SER A 305 29.46 9.62 7.82
N ASP A 306 29.75 9.18 6.58
CA ASP A 306 30.72 9.84 5.70
C ASP A 306 30.09 10.94 4.82
N ALA A 307 28.78 10.94 4.63
CA ALA A 307 28.08 11.98 3.86
C ALA A 307 27.99 13.34 4.57
N ALA A 308 28.42 13.41 5.84
CA ALA A 308 28.45 14.66 6.61
C ALA A 308 29.82 15.37 6.57
N ASP A 309 30.88 14.72 6.03
CA ASP A 309 32.27 15.22 6.07
C ASP A 309 32.86 15.52 4.66
N GLU A 310 32.09 15.38 3.57
CA GLU A 310 32.44 15.84 2.22
C GLU A 310 31.41 16.86 1.69
#